data_181548c063ea71f974192245aeba3f31
#
_entry.id   181548c063ea71f974192245aeba3f31
#
_cell.length_a   1.000
_cell.length_b   1.000
_cell.length_c   1.000
_cell.angle_alpha   90.00
_cell.angle_beta   90.00
_cell.angle_gamma   90.00
#
_symmetry.space_group_name_H-M   'P 1'
#
loop_
_entity.id
_entity.type
_entity.pdbx_description
1 polymer ?
#
loop_
_entity_poly.entity_id
_entity_poly.type
_entity_poly.pdbx_seq_one_letter_code
_entity_poly.pdbx_strand_id
1 'polypeptide(L)'
;MAGRRRADRVGAHGSREALWAAMRRLGRFTVRQVTDETRLGLDTARDYVRGLELAGYLKRAGIAEGTGQGVARRAVVYELVRDVGVEAPRVRKDGTEVTQGRGREQMWRTMKVLGEFSARDLAIHASTEEHSVSLKEAKHYIRYLVKAGYLAVVRTTGLAWRYRLLPSKNTGPRAPMIQRVRQVFDPNLGRVIWRSGDAG
;
A
#
# COMPACT_ATOMS: atom_id res chain seq x y z
N MET A 1 -28.15 20.56 -17.42
CA MET A 1 -27.06 20.50 -16.39
C MET A 1 -26.56 19.09 -16.30
N ALA A 2 -25.45 18.80 -16.98
CA ALA A 2 -24.90 17.43 -17.05
C ALA A 2 -24.09 17.12 -15.78
N GLY A 3 -24.58 16.17 -14.99
CA GLY A 3 -23.91 15.66 -13.81
C GLY A 3 -22.55 15.04 -14.16
N ARG A 4 -21.49 15.62 -13.65
CA ARG A 4 -20.13 15.12 -13.71
C ARG A 4 -20.12 13.72 -13.08
N ARG A 5 -20.04 12.67 -13.89
CA ARG A 5 -19.83 11.30 -13.41
C ARG A 5 -18.55 11.30 -12.56
N ARG A 6 -18.68 10.93 -11.29
CA ARG A 6 -17.52 10.62 -10.45
C ARG A 6 -16.78 9.50 -11.14
N ALA A 7 -15.65 9.84 -11.77
CA ALA A 7 -14.69 8.84 -12.22
C ALA A 7 -14.38 7.94 -11.02
N ASP A 8 -14.50 6.64 -11.24
CA ASP A 8 -14.18 5.62 -10.26
C ASP A 8 -12.82 5.96 -9.64
N ARG A 9 -12.84 6.25 -8.34
CA ARG A 9 -11.61 6.45 -7.57
C ARG A 9 -10.90 5.10 -7.55
N VAL A 10 -10.02 4.89 -8.51
CA VAL A 10 -8.90 3.99 -8.31
C VAL A 10 -8.30 4.43 -6.97
N GLY A 11 -8.45 3.64 -5.93
CA GLY A 11 -8.14 4.05 -4.58
C GLY A 11 -6.72 4.61 -4.54
N ALA A 12 -6.44 5.57 -3.64
CA ALA A 12 -5.15 6.27 -3.53
C ALA A 12 -3.91 5.35 -3.56
N HIS A 13 -4.09 4.06 -3.32
CA HIS A 13 -3.09 3.01 -3.46
C HIS A 13 -2.74 2.73 -4.94
N GLY A 14 -3.72 2.51 -5.82
CA GLY A 14 -3.43 2.18 -7.23
C GLY A 14 -2.75 3.31 -7.99
N SER A 15 -3.05 4.57 -7.63
CA SER A 15 -2.42 5.74 -8.24
C SER A 15 -0.94 5.85 -7.89
N ARG A 16 -0.57 5.56 -6.65
CA ARG A 16 0.82 5.65 -6.17
C ARG A 16 1.70 4.56 -6.76
N GLU A 17 1.21 3.33 -6.82
CA GLU A 17 1.92 2.22 -7.45
C GLU A 17 2.14 2.46 -8.93
N ALA A 18 1.16 3.00 -9.65
CA ALA A 18 1.31 3.35 -11.05
C ALA A 18 2.38 4.43 -11.27
N LEU A 19 2.35 5.51 -10.46
CA LEU A 19 3.38 6.56 -10.52
C LEU A 19 4.77 6.00 -10.22
N TRP A 20 4.90 5.20 -9.17
CA TRP A 20 6.18 4.61 -8.77
C TRP A 20 6.75 3.66 -9.83
N ALA A 21 5.91 2.79 -10.41
CA ALA A 21 6.31 1.91 -11.50
C ALA A 21 6.81 2.68 -12.73
N ALA A 22 6.14 3.78 -13.09
CA ALA A 22 6.58 4.65 -14.18
C ALA A 22 7.92 5.33 -13.86
N MET A 23 8.11 5.84 -12.63
CA MET A 23 9.35 6.46 -12.20
C MET A 23 10.53 5.49 -12.24
N ARG A 24 10.32 4.25 -11.76
CA ARG A 24 11.35 3.19 -11.81
C ARG A 24 11.75 2.83 -13.23
N ARG A 25 10.80 2.75 -14.15
CA ARG A 25 11.08 2.44 -15.56
C ARG A 25 11.83 3.57 -16.25
N LEU A 26 11.47 4.82 -15.97
CA LEU A 26 12.09 5.99 -16.60
C LEU A 26 13.48 6.32 -16.00
N GLY A 27 13.71 6.04 -14.73
CA GLY A 27 14.94 6.38 -14.00
C GLY A 27 15.15 7.88 -13.85
N ARG A 28 15.10 8.63 -14.96
CA ARG A 28 15.13 10.12 -15.03
C ARG A 28 13.88 10.61 -15.76
N PHE A 29 13.17 11.57 -15.17
CA PHE A 29 11.85 11.97 -15.69
C PHE A 29 11.46 13.39 -15.24
N THR A 30 10.55 13.97 -15.98
CA THR A 30 9.74 15.12 -15.53
C THR A 30 8.40 14.64 -14.99
N VAL A 31 7.74 15.43 -14.14
CA VAL A 31 6.39 15.09 -13.63
C VAL A 31 5.42 14.84 -14.78
N ARG A 32 5.55 15.61 -15.88
CA ARG A 32 4.67 15.47 -17.04
C ARG A 32 4.83 14.10 -17.72
N GLN A 33 6.04 13.63 -17.94
CA GLN A 33 6.27 12.29 -18.51
C GLN A 33 5.59 11.19 -17.70
N VAL A 34 5.68 11.26 -16.37
CA VAL A 34 5.03 10.27 -15.49
C VAL A 34 3.50 10.39 -15.55
N THR A 35 2.95 11.60 -15.64
CA THR A 35 1.49 11.78 -15.76
C THR A 35 0.96 11.35 -17.12
N ASP A 36 1.67 11.64 -18.20
CA ASP A 36 1.28 11.23 -19.56
C ASP A 36 1.23 9.71 -19.68
N GLU A 37 2.19 9.02 -19.03
CA GLU A 37 2.26 7.57 -19.01
C GLU A 37 1.19 6.90 -18.13
N THR A 38 0.90 7.48 -16.97
CA THR A 38 -0.04 6.90 -16.00
C THR A 38 -1.47 7.41 -16.17
N ARG A 39 -1.68 8.47 -16.94
CA ARG A 39 -2.96 9.20 -17.10
C ARG A 39 -3.51 9.71 -15.76
N LEU A 40 -2.67 9.92 -14.78
CA LEU A 40 -3.05 10.46 -13.47
C LEU A 40 -2.96 11.99 -13.44
N GLY A 41 -3.70 12.61 -12.52
CA GLY A 41 -3.73 14.06 -12.39
C GLY A 41 -2.36 14.65 -12.00
N LEU A 42 -2.00 15.77 -12.64
CA LEU A 42 -0.71 16.44 -12.47
C LEU A 42 -0.44 16.82 -11.00
N ASP A 43 -1.46 17.29 -10.28
CA ASP A 43 -1.32 17.69 -8.88
C ASP A 43 -1.04 16.49 -7.96
N THR A 44 -1.70 15.36 -8.21
CA THR A 44 -1.43 14.09 -7.49
C THR A 44 0.01 13.64 -7.71
N ALA A 45 0.49 13.70 -8.95
CA ALA A 45 1.86 13.32 -9.27
C ALA A 45 2.88 14.29 -8.66
N ARG A 46 2.62 15.62 -8.71
CA ARG A 46 3.48 16.64 -8.09
C ARG A 46 3.61 16.45 -6.59
N ASP A 47 2.49 16.23 -5.90
CA ASP A 47 2.49 16.04 -4.44
C ASP A 47 3.25 14.79 -4.04
N TYR A 48 3.12 13.70 -4.83
CA TYR A 48 3.86 12.48 -4.58
C TYR A 48 5.36 12.63 -4.89
N VAL A 49 5.74 13.21 -6.03
CA VAL A 49 7.14 13.50 -6.39
C VAL A 49 7.80 14.38 -5.33
N ARG A 50 7.12 15.43 -4.86
CA ARG A 50 7.62 16.29 -3.79
C ARG A 50 7.87 15.51 -2.50
N GLY A 51 6.93 14.65 -2.10
CA GLY A 51 7.10 13.79 -0.93
C GLY A 51 8.29 12.85 -1.07
N LEU A 52 8.46 12.23 -2.24
CA LEU A 52 9.58 11.35 -2.53
C LEU A 52 10.93 12.09 -2.57
N GLU A 53 10.98 13.32 -3.09
CA GLU A 53 12.16 14.17 -3.08
C GLU A 53 12.57 14.49 -1.64
N LEU A 54 11.64 14.96 -0.80
CA LEU A 54 11.91 15.30 0.59
C LEU A 54 12.27 14.07 1.44
N ALA A 55 11.77 12.89 1.09
CA ALA A 55 12.13 11.62 1.75
C ALA A 55 13.42 10.98 1.20
N GLY A 56 14.11 11.61 0.24
CA GLY A 56 15.38 11.15 -0.30
C GLY A 56 15.29 9.99 -1.29
N TYR A 57 14.12 9.72 -1.86
CA TYR A 57 13.97 8.73 -2.95
C TYR A 57 14.35 9.31 -4.31
N LEU A 58 14.13 10.61 -4.50
CA LEU A 58 14.39 11.35 -5.72
C LEU A 58 15.34 12.52 -5.44
N LYS A 59 16.13 12.88 -6.45
CA LYS A 59 16.89 14.14 -6.48
C LYS A 59 16.57 14.93 -7.74
N ARG A 60 16.74 16.23 -7.69
CA ARG A 60 16.70 17.08 -8.90
C ARG A 60 17.96 16.85 -9.72
N ALA A 61 17.78 16.54 -11.00
CA ALA A 61 18.87 16.21 -11.91
C ALA A 61 19.07 17.26 -13.03
N GLY A 62 18.31 18.35 -12.99
CA GLY A 62 18.41 19.43 -13.97
C GLY A 62 17.07 20.02 -14.36
N ILE A 63 17.08 20.78 -15.44
CA ILE A 63 15.91 21.41 -16.05
C ILE A 63 15.88 20.95 -17.51
N ALA A 64 14.75 20.40 -17.95
CA ALA A 64 14.50 20.11 -19.35
C ALA A 64 13.84 21.34 -20.01
N GLU A 65 14.30 21.69 -21.19
CA GLU A 65 13.62 22.67 -22.04
C GLU A 65 12.44 21.98 -22.76
N GLY A 66 11.24 22.46 -22.53
CA GLY A 66 10.04 21.91 -23.17
C GLY A 66 9.95 22.36 -24.62
N THR A 67 9.87 21.41 -25.57
CA THR A 67 9.52 21.67 -26.96
C THR A 67 8.01 21.78 -27.11
N GLY A 68 7.44 22.98 -26.93
CA GLY A 68 6.02 23.26 -27.19
C GLY A 68 5.89 24.66 -27.80
N GLN A 69 5.00 24.82 -28.77
CA GLN A 69 4.71 26.15 -29.34
C GLN A 69 4.21 27.09 -28.22
N GLY A 70 4.98 28.15 -27.95
CA GLY A 70 4.67 29.17 -26.95
C GLY A 70 5.35 28.94 -25.61
N VAL A 71 6.28 29.86 -25.25
CA VAL A 71 7.05 30.00 -23.99
C VAL A 71 7.70 28.69 -23.52
N ALA A 72 9.00 28.60 -23.64
CA ALA A 72 9.83 27.49 -23.13
C ALA A 72 9.49 27.20 -21.64
N ARG A 73 8.62 26.22 -21.37
CA ARG A 73 8.31 25.79 -20.01
C ARG A 73 9.44 24.93 -19.50
N ARG A 74 10.29 25.53 -18.70
CA ARG A 74 11.32 24.81 -17.96
C ARG A 74 10.65 23.78 -17.04
N ALA A 75 10.94 22.51 -17.23
CA ALA A 75 10.45 21.42 -16.40
C ALA A 75 11.60 20.83 -15.57
N VAL A 76 11.41 20.68 -14.27
CA VAL A 76 12.39 20.03 -13.40
C VAL A 76 12.48 18.55 -13.78
N VAL A 77 13.70 18.08 -14.00
CA VAL A 77 14.03 16.66 -14.18
C VAL A 77 14.40 16.07 -12.83
N TYR A 78 13.76 14.97 -12.50
CA TYR A 78 14.04 14.17 -11.31
C TYR A 78 14.78 12.89 -11.70
N GLU A 79 15.59 12.38 -10.79
CA GLU A 79 16.30 11.11 -10.92
C GLU A 79 15.99 10.25 -9.70
N LEU A 80 15.69 8.98 -9.94
CA LEU A 80 15.49 7.99 -8.90
C LEU A 80 16.83 7.58 -8.33
N VAL A 81 17.06 7.88 -7.04
CA VAL A 81 18.33 7.59 -6.34
C VAL A 81 18.19 6.44 -5.33
N ARG A 82 16.96 6.18 -4.83
CA ARG A 82 16.68 5.10 -3.90
C ARG A 82 15.53 4.24 -4.42
N ASP A 83 15.86 3.13 -5.09
CA ASP A 83 14.86 2.14 -5.53
C ASP A 83 14.64 1.10 -4.41
N VAL A 84 13.43 1.05 -3.87
CA VAL A 84 13.02 0.11 -2.82
C VAL A 84 12.20 -1.07 -3.37
N GLY A 85 12.25 -1.31 -4.67
CA GLY A 85 11.55 -2.40 -5.33
C GLY A 85 10.14 -2.04 -5.77
N VAL A 86 9.31 -3.05 -6.00
CA VAL A 86 7.99 -2.91 -6.64
C VAL A 86 7.00 -2.11 -5.77
N GLU A 87 7.15 -2.17 -4.46
CA GLU A 87 6.25 -1.48 -3.54
C GLU A 87 6.54 0.02 -3.49
N ALA A 88 5.54 0.81 -3.86
CA ALA A 88 5.63 2.26 -3.86
C ALA A 88 5.82 2.83 -2.44
N PRO A 89 6.84 3.65 -2.18
CA PRO A 89 7.03 4.29 -0.90
C PRO A 89 5.79 5.09 -0.48
N ARG A 90 5.40 4.94 0.77
CA ARG A 90 4.28 5.69 1.34
C ARG A 90 4.82 6.92 2.04
N VAL A 91 4.80 8.03 1.34
CA VAL A 91 5.25 9.32 1.86
C VAL A 91 4.12 10.34 1.84
N ARG A 92 4.11 11.23 2.81
CA ARG A 92 3.29 12.44 2.79
C ARG A 92 3.96 13.50 1.93
N LYS A 93 3.23 14.56 1.60
CA LYS A 93 3.75 15.70 0.83
C LYS A 93 4.94 16.42 1.50
N ASP A 94 5.06 16.30 2.81
CA ASP A 94 6.17 16.83 3.62
C ASP A 94 7.38 15.89 3.71
N GLY A 95 7.37 14.77 3.00
CA GLY A 95 8.42 13.76 3.01
C GLY A 95 8.34 12.77 4.17
N THR A 96 7.40 12.95 5.10
CA THR A 96 7.23 12.01 6.22
C THR A 96 6.79 10.64 5.72
N GLU A 97 7.51 9.59 6.06
CA GLU A 97 7.10 8.22 5.73
C GLU A 97 5.82 7.81 6.51
N VAL A 98 4.88 7.21 5.79
CA VAL A 98 3.66 6.68 6.39
C VAL A 98 3.89 5.24 6.80
N THR A 99 4.17 5.02 8.07
CA THR A 99 4.36 3.68 8.67
C THR A 99 3.03 2.95 8.93
N GLN A 100 1.92 3.68 8.90
CA GLN A 100 0.59 3.11 9.15
C GLN A 100 0.25 2.02 8.14
N GLY A 101 0.02 0.80 8.64
CA GLY A 101 -0.31 -0.37 7.82
C GLY A 101 0.88 -1.28 7.51
N ARG A 102 2.13 -0.86 7.73
CA ARG A 102 3.32 -1.73 7.59
C ARG A 102 3.18 -3.01 8.40
N GLY A 103 2.79 -2.91 9.66
CA GLY A 103 2.58 -4.09 10.51
C GLY A 103 1.56 -5.09 9.96
N ARG A 104 0.49 -4.61 9.29
CA ARG A 104 -0.48 -5.51 8.65
C ARG A 104 0.09 -6.20 7.42
N GLU A 105 0.88 -5.51 6.64
CA GLU A 105 1.56 -6.10 5.47
C GLU A 105 2.60 -7.13 5.90
N GLN A 106 3.38 -6.83 6.92
CA GLN A 106 4.32 -7.78 7.54
C GLN A 106 3.57 -9.01 8.06
N MET A 107 2.50 -8.82 8.86
CA MET A 107 1.69 -9.93 9.36
C MET A 107 1.08 -10.77 8.22
N TRP A 108 0.58 -10.12 7.17
CA TRP A 108 -0.01 -10.83 6.02
C TRP A 108 1.01 -11.69 5.29
N ARG A 109 2.22 -11.18 5.05
CA ARG A 109 3.33 -11.95 4.45
C ARG A 109 3.72 -13.12 5.34
N THR A 110 3.86 -12.88 6.63
CA THR A 110 4.24 -13.88 7.62
C THR A 110 3.21 -15.02 7.72
N MET A 111 1.91 -14.72 7.70
CA MET A 111 0.84 -15.72 7.71
C MET A 111 0.91 -16.70 6.53
N LYS A 112 1.42 -16.26 5.37
CA LYS A 112 1.58 -17.12 4.17
C LYS A 112 2.71 -18.14 4.33
N VAL A 113 3.67 -17.84 5.19
CA VAL A 113 4.86 -18.69 5.43
C VAL A 113 4.65 -19.61 6.63
N LEU A 114 3.98 -19.13 7.67
CA LEU A 114 3.82 -19.81 8.96
C LEU A 114 2.75 -20.87 8.86
N GLY A 115 2.39 -21.71 8.17
CA GLY A 115 1.35 -22.75 8.26
C GLY A 115 0.34 -22.49 9.38
N GLU A 116 0.65 -22.92 10.61
CA GLU A 116 -0.16 -22.66 11.82
C GLU A 116 0.58 -21.77 12.80
N PHE A 117 -0.12 -20.78 13.36
CA PHE A 117 0.48 -19.77 14.24
C PHE A 117 -0.46 -19.33 15.35
N SER A 118 0.10 -18.91 16.47
CA SER A 118 -0.57 -18.14 17.51
C SER A 118 -0.43 -16.63 17.24
N ALA A 119 -1.18 -15.82 17.98
CA ALA A 119 -1.00 -14.36 17.90
C ALA A 119 0.40 -13.90 18.35
N ARG A 120 1.04 -14.65 19.25
CA ARG A 120 2.41 -14.39 19.71
C ARG A 120 3.42 -14.72 18.61
N ASP A 121 3.30 -15.90 17.98
CA ASP A 121 4.18 -16.28 16.88
C ASP A 121 4.10 -15.25 15.75
N LEU A 122 2.88 -14.84 15.40
CA LEU A 122 2.68 -13.81 14.37
C LEU A 122 3.33 -12.48 14.74
N ALA A 123 3.17 -12.01 15.98
CA ALA A 123 3.78 -10.77 16.43
C ALA A 123 5.32 -10.83 16.35
N ILE A 124 5.91 -11.94 16.80
CA ILE A 124 7.37 -12.13 16.79
C ILE A 124 7.90 -12.18 15.36
N HIS A 125 7.36 -13.09 14.53
CA HIS A 125 7.88 -13.32 13.18
C HIS A 125 7.53 -12.23 12.17
N ALA A 126 6.52 -11.42 12.43
CA ALA A 126 6.18 -10.26 11.60
C ALA A 126 6.94 -8.99 11.99
N SER A 127 7.62 -8.96 13.12
CA SER A 127 8.44 -7.82 13.54
C SER A 127 9.76 -7.78 12.76
N THR A 128 10.19 -6.56 12.44
CA THR A 128 11.50 -6.25 11.83
C THR A 128 12.20 -5.20 12.68
N GLU A 129 13.49 -4.97 12.45
CA GLU A 129 14.25 -3.91 13.11
C GLU A 129 13.62 -2.52 12.91
N GLU A 130 13.08 -2.27 11.71
CA GLU A 130 12.45 -0.98 11.37
C GLU A 130 11.02 -0.83 11.93
N HIS A 131 10.32 -1.94 12.16
CA HIS A 131 8.92 -1.90 12.61
C HIS A 131 8.53 -3.13 13.41
N SER A 132 8.32 -2.95 14.70
CA SER A 132 7.84 -4.03 15.56
C SER A 132 6.31 -4.14 15.53
N VAL A 133 5.81 -5.37 15.55
CA VAL A 133 4.39 -5.69 15.62
C VAL A 133 4.05 -6.12 17.03
N SER A 134 3.18 -5.37 17.70
CA SER A 134 2.74 -5.69 19.04
C SER A 134 1.77 -6.88 19.07
N LEU A 135 1.76 -7.63 20.17
CA LEU A 135 0.77 -8.71 20.39
C LEU A 135 -0.68 -8.19 20.30
N LYS A 136 -0.92 -6.95 20.71
CA LYS A 136 -2.25 -6.31 20.63
C LYS A 136 -2.67 -6.12 19.18
N GLU A 137 -1.78 -5.66 18.33
CA GLU A 137 -2.03 -5.50 16.88
C GLU A 137 -2.26 -6.83 16.20
N ALA A 138 -1.44 -7.85 16.51
CA ALA A 138 -1.61 -9.19 15.98
C ALA A 138 -2.98 -9.79 16.37
N LYS A 139 -3.36 -9.74 17.66
CA LYS A 139 -4.68 -10.17 18.13
C LYS A 139 -5.81 -9.40 17.44
N HIS A 140 -5.67 -8.09 17.27
CA HIS A 140 -6.67 -7.26 16.61
C HIS A 140 -6.85 -7.66 15.15
N TYR A 141 -5.75 -7.82 14.42
CA TYR A 141 -5.80 -8.19 13.00
C TYR A 141 -6.35 -9.61 12.79
N ILE A 142 -5.88 -10.60 13.56
CA ILE A 142 -6.38 -11.97 13.54
C ILE A 142 -7.91 -12.00 13.74
N ARG A 143 -8.41 -11.28 14.76
CA ARG A 143 -9.85 -11.26 15.06
C ARG A 143 -10.69 -10.84 13.85
N TYR A 144 -10.27 -9.83 13.09
CA TYR A 144 -11.00 -9.39 11.91
C TYR A 144 -10.83 -10.33 10.72
N LEU A 145 -9.65 -10.92 10.54
CA LEU A 145 -9.44 -11.90 9.49
C LEU A 145 -10.22 -13.21 9.72
N VAL A 146 -10.39 -13.63 10.98
CA VAL A 146 -11.28 -14.76 11.33
C VAL A 146 -12.73 -14.41 10.98
N LYS A 147 -13.22 -13.22 11.37
CA LYS A 147 -14.59 -12.77 11.03
C LYS A 147 -14.82 -12.65 9.53
N ALA A 148 -13.83 -12.27 8.78
CA ALA A 148 -13.88 -12.15 7.32
C ALA A 148 -13.62 -13.49 6.59
N GLY A 149 -13.43 -14.59 7.33
CA GLY A 149 -13.25 -15.93 6.77
C GLY A 149 -11.91 -16.15 6.07
N TYR A 150 -10.87 -15.36 6.41
CA TYR A 150 -9.51 -15.57 5.89
C TYR A 150 -8.74 -16.61 6.69
N LEU A 151 -9.01 -16.69 8.01
CA LEU A 151 -8.32 -17.59 8.92
C LEU A 151 -9.29 -18.64 9.47
N ALA A 152 -8.84 -19.90 9.47
CA ALA A 152 -9.46 -20.96 10.25
C ALA A 152 -8.87 -20.95 11.67
N VAL A 153 -9.72 -21.21 12.65
CA VAL A 153 -9.33 -21.44 14.03
C VAL A 153 -9.02 -22.92 14.18
N VAL A 154 -7.77 -23.25 14.49
CA VAL A 154 -7.32 -24.61 14.74
C VAL A 154 -7.26 -24.78 16.26
N ARG A 155 -8.12 -25.62 16.83
CA ARG A 155 -8.06 -25.97 18.24
C ARG A 155 -6.93 -26.95 18.45
N THR A 156 -5.97 -26.58 19.30
CA THR A 156 -4.98 -27.51 19.82
C THR A 156 -5.30 -27.82 21.29
N THR A 157 -4.83 -28.92 21.79
CA THR A 157 -4.95 -29.36 23.20
C THR A 157 -4.15 -28.49 24.18
N GLY A 158 -3.63 -27.34 23.76
CA GLY A 158 -2.82 -26.40 24.55
C GLY A 158 -3.54 -25.09 24.87
N LEU A 159 -2.91 -24.27 25.72
CA LEU A 159 -3.45 -23.02 26.30
C LEU A 159 -3.61 -21.87 25.30
N ALA A 160 -3.15 -21.97 24.07
CA ALA A 160 -3.17 -20.89 23.09
C ALA A 160 -3.96 -21.25 21.84
N TRP A 161 -4.82 -20.32 21.41
CA TRP A 161 -5.50 -20.43 20.13
C TRP A 161 -4.50 -20.38 18.97
N ARG A 162 -4.62 -21.34 18.04
CA ARG A 162 -3.86 -21.35 16.79
C ARG A 162 -4.77 -21.07 15.60
N TYR A 163 -4.18 -20.46 14.59
CA TYR A 163 -4.86 -20.00 13.39
C TYR A 163 -4.08 -20.48 12.16
N ARG A 164 -4.79 -20.65 11.06
CA ARG A 164 -4.19 -20.98 9.76
C ARG A 164 -4.85 -20.17 8.67
N LEU A 165 -4.03 -19.58 7.78
CA LEU A 165 -4.54 -18.92 6.57
C LEU A 165 -5.14 -19.98 5.64
N LEU A 166 -6.40 -19.77 5.23
CA LEU A 166 -7.05 -20.64 4.26
C LEU A 166 -6.41 -20.45 2.87
N PRO A 167 -5.96 -21.52 2.18
CA PRO A 167 -5.32 -21.40 0.87
C PRO A 167 -6.18 -20.65 -0.15
N SER A 168 -7.50 -20.90 -0.16
CA SER A 168 -8.47 -20.21 -1.02
C SER A 168 -8.61 -18.70 -0.72
N LYS A 169 -8.10 -18.22 0.41
CA LYS A 169 -8.12 -16.82 0.85
C LYS A 169 -6.78 -16.12 0.71
N ASN A 170 -5.78 -16.76 0.12
CA ASN A 170 -4.55 -16.08 -0.28
C ASN A 170 -4.80 -15.28 -1.57
N THR A 171 -5.44 -14.12 -1.42
CA THR A 171 -5.96 -13.28 -2.51
C THR A 171 -4.87 -12.48 -3.24
N GLY A 172 -3.64 -12.50 -2.74
CA GLY A 172 -2.54 -11.78 -3.39
C GLY A 172 -1.57 -11.12 -2.40
N PRO A 173 -0.66 -10.27 -2.88
CA PRO A 173 0.42 -9.71 -2.06
C PRO A 173 -0.06 -8.69 -1.02
N ARG A 174 -1.16 -7.99 -1.28
CA ARG A 174 -1.66 -6.90 -0.42
C ARG A 174 -2.44 -7.43 0.77
N ALA A 175 -2.17 -6.85 1.93
CA ALA A 175 -2.87 -7.19 3.16
C ALA A 175 -4.33 -6.71 3.14
N PRO A 176 -5.33 -7.54 3.51
CA PRO A 176 -6.69 -7.10 3.72
C PRO A 176 -6.78 -5.95 4.72
N MET A 177 -7.57 -4.92 4.40
CA MET A 177 -7.63 -3.67 5.16
C MET A 177 -8.83 -3.66 6.10
N ILE A 178 -8.60 -3.36 7.38
CA ILE A 178 -9.67 -3.03 8.33
C ILE A 178 -9.99 -1.55 8.18
N GLN A 179 -11.19 -1.22 7.73
CA GLN A 179 -11.64 0.16 7.53
C GLN A 179 -12.35 0.71 8.78
N ARG A 180 -12.51 2.05 8.86
CA ARG A 180 -13.12 2.73 10.02
C ARG A 180 -14.56 2.29 10.31
N VAL A 181 -15.32 1.94 9.29
CA VAL A 181 -16.67 1.39 9.40
C VAL A 181 -16.70 -0.07 9.89
N ARG A 182 -15.60 -0.57 10.46
CA ARG A 182 -15.41 -1.95 10.93
C ARG A 182 -15.76 -2.98 9.85
N GLN A 183 -15.14 -2.81 8.69
CA GLN A 183 -15.23 -3.75 7.58
C GLN A 183 -13.85 -4.20 7.15
N VAL A 184 -13.75 -5.37 6.52
CA VAL A 184 -12.55 -5.87 5.89
C VAL A 184 -12.69 -5.68 4.39
N PHE A 185 -11.83 -4.85 3.81
CA PHE A 185 -11.71 -4.63 2.38
C PHE A 185 -10.50 -5.40 1.85
N ASP A 186 -10.68 -6.14 0.77
CA ASP A 186 -9.58 -6.81 0.08
C ASP A 186 -9.15 -5.98 -1.13
N PRO A 187 -7.94 -5.40 -1.11
CA PRO A 187 -7.46 -4.56 -2.19
C PRO A 187 -7.06 -5.35 -3.45
N ASN A 188 -6.88 -6.68 -3.36
CA ASN A 188 -6.61 -7.52 -4.52
C ASN A 188 -7.91 -7.83 -5.27
N LEU A 189 -9.02 -7.99 -4.55
CA LEU A 189 -10.35 -8.26 -5.10
C LEU A 189 -11.15 -6.97 -5.36
N GLY A 190 -10.69 -5.80 -4.87
CA GLY A 190 -11.36 -4.52 -5.01
C GLY A 190 -12.72 -4.43 -4.30
N ARG A 191 -13.02 -5.29 -3.32
CA ARG A 191 -14.33 -5.35 -2.65
C ARG A 191 -14.25 -5.55 -1.14
N VAL A 192 -15.35 -5.21 -0.46
CA VAL A 192 -15.54 -5.51 0.97
C VAL A 192 -15.91 -6.99 1.13
N ILE A 193 -15.19 -7.67 2.01
CA ILE A 193 -15.38 -9.11 2.28
C ILE A 193 -16.24 -9.33 3.52
N TRP A 194 -16.20 -8.41 4.48
CA TRP A 194 -16.97 -8.50 5.72
C TRP A 194 -17.27 -7.12 6.27
N ARG A 195 -18.47 -6.93 6.85
CA ARG A 195 -18.89 -5.72 7.60
C ARG A 195 -19.39 -6.08 8.98
N SER A 196 -19.20 -5.17 9.93
CA SER A 196 -19.84 -5.24 11.25
C SER A 196 -21.35 -4.99 11.08
N GLY A 197 -22.17 -5.99 11.36
CA GLY A 197 -23.61 -5.92 11.15
C GLY A 197 -24.14 -6.89 10.09
N ASP A 198 -23.31 -7.47 9.26
CA ASP A 198 -23.68 -8.62 8.45
C ASP A 198 -23.78 -9.83 9.40
N ALA A 199 -25.01 -10.23 9.72
CA ALA A 199 -25.28 -11.49 10.43
C ALA A 199 -24.87 -12.63 9.48
N GLY A 200 -23.93 -13.47 9.93
CA GLY A 200 -23.62 -14.74 9.29
C GLY A 200 -24.71 -15.76 9.52
#